data_f8052a48f6a74c8b0cbe4e0bbb77ddc0
#
_entry.id   f8052a48f6a74c8b0cbe4e0bbb77ddc0
#
_cell.length_a   1.000
_cell.length_b   1.000
_cell.length_c   1.000
_cell.angle_alpha   90.00
_cell.angle_beta   90.00
_cell.angle_gamma   90.00
#
_symmetry.space_group_name_H-M   'P 1'
#
loop_
_entity.id
_entity.type
_entity.pdbx_description
1 polymer ?
#
loop_
_entity_poly.entity_id
_entity_poly.type
_entity_poly.pdbx_seq_one_letter_code
_entity_poly.pdbx_strand_id
1 'polypeptide(L)'
;MATLTMSLVVLFLASLMVFYTSSGMLFEIKTGNNQLYQSKAMEAARGSVEHSMAWLVNGSNTSSLAWTADATGPAGTNQKATAASFPSSVSSQTIGGYTVAVSLWRNSATPTILEVSAAASGDANATIRQRIRLGTTTVTTTTPNTLNIATVAPIVINGGLSGVTGTPDVYPNTAGGAAIVTSSTNSSEIDSGHLNLHGGTISYGAFTGTAWDFIFPNTTKAQMKAESEKQKLLADPRTIFYYPGSYTEMPWEISPWSASKTVGSSSNAVVIIFDENAGCPKINGNVTIYGVVYYYDDCDQNGWGGATIYGSMIADRPITKLTANTDFVGWSVNSGTGTITLPPITTTTTAQTFAKLAASWRDF
;
A
#
# COMPACT_ATOMS: atom_id res chain seq x y z
N MET A 1 99.95 17.04 21.67
CA MET A 1 99.20 15.80 21.22
C MET A 1 97.95 15.58 22.10
N ALA A 2 97.95 15.76 23.36
CA ALA A 2 96.75 15.50 24.24
C ALA A 2 95.48 16.29 23.87
N THR A 3 95.61 17.58 23.45
CA THR A 3 94.50 18.42 23.06
C THR A 3 93.76 17.96 21.77
N LEU A 4 94.53 17.44 20.81
CA LEU A 4 93.98 16.95 19.55
C LEU A 4 93.13 15.65 19.76
N THR A 5 93.63 14.74 20.60
CA THR A 5 92.90 13.50 20.93
C THR A 5 91.65 13.77 21.72
N MET A 6 91.70 14.75 22.64
CA MET A 6 90.57 15.11 23.45
C MET A 6 89.42 15.80 22.61
N SER A 7 89.79 16.66 21.64
CA SER A 7 88.80 17.28 20.72
C SER A 7 88.17 16.24 19.79
N LEU A 8 88.97 15.21 19.36
CA LEU A 8 88.41 14.16 18.50
C LEU A 8 87.45 13.24 19.24
N VAL A 9 87.72 12.97 20.52
CA VAL A 9 86.82 12.17 21.35
C VAL A 9 85.54 12.92 21.64
N VAL A 10 85.61 14.24 21.92
CA VAL A 10 84.42 15.06 22.13
C VAL A 10 83.58 15.15 20.86
N LEU A 11 84.23 15.31 19.70
CA LEU A 11 83.52 15.40 18.42
C LEU A 11 82.87 14.03 18.08
N PHE A 12 83.49 12.91 18.38
CA PHE A 12 82.89 11.61 18.22
C PHE A 12 81.69 11.34 19.15
N LEU A 13 81.80 11.77 20.43
CA LEU A 13 80.68 11.67 21.38
C LEU A 13 79.53 12.57 20.99
N ALA A 14 79.77 13.80 20.52
CA ALA A 14 78.77 14.68 20.01
C ALA A 14 78.04 14.09 18.77
N SER A 15 78.78 13.57 17.84
CA SER A 15 78.22 12.89 16.65
C SER A 15 77.40 11.64 17.00
N LEU A 16 77.82 10.82 17.94
CA LEU A 16 77.09 9.69 18.47
C LEU A 16 75.78 10.16 19.16
N MET A 17 75.83 11.24 19.94
CA MET A 17 74.66 11.78 20.59
C MET A 17 73.64 12.32 19.60
N VAL A 18 74.08 13.06 18.55
CA VAL A 18 73.23 13.50 17.45
C VAL A 18 72.64 12.35 16.68
N PHE A 19 73.44 11.29 16.39
CA PHE A 19 72.94 10.12 15.72
C PHE A 19 71.90 9.38 16.55
N TYR A 20 72.11 9.25 17.87
CA TYR A 20 71.15 8.56 18.74
C TYR A 20 69.84 9.34 18.92
N THR A 21 69.91 10.68 19.06
CA THR A 21 68.71 11.51 19.14
C THR A 21 67.95 11.56 17.82
N SER A 22 68.64 11.65 16.68
CA SER A 22 67.98 11.64 15.36
C SER A 22 67.34 10.28 15.01
N SER A 23 67.98 9.19 15.44
CA SER A 23 67.38 7.83 15.22
C SER A 23 66.13 7.63 16.07
N GLY A 24 66.08 8.16 17.31
CA GLY A 24 64.88 8.15 18.14
C GLY A 24 63.75 8.97 17.52
N MET A 25 64.03 10.17 17.04
CA MET A 25 63.05 11.02 16.38
C MET A 25 62.51 10.42 15.09
N LEU A 26 63.36 9.79 14.28
CA LEU A 26 62.91 9.06 13.08
C LEU A 26 62.02 7.87 13.41
N PHE A 27 62.30 7.17 14.52
CA PHE A 27 61.45 6.06 14.97
C PHE A 27 60.08 6.57 15.44
N GLU A 28 59.99 7.66 16.19
CA GLU A 28 58.76 8.27 16.62
C GLU A 28 57.94 8.76 15.45
N ILE A 29 58.56 9.42 14.44
CA ILE A 29 57.88 9.86 13.22
C ILE A 29 57.29 8.67 12.45
N LYS A 30 58.09 7.57 12.28
CA LYS A 30 57.59 6.39 11.61
C LYS A 30 56.44 5.73 12.36
N THR A 31 56.53 5.65 13.68
CA THR A 31 55.46 5.09 14.52
C THR A 31 54.18 5.92 14.45
N GLY A 32 54.35 7.26 14.53
CA GLY A 32 53.20 8.18 14.40
C GLY A 32 52.51 8.10 13.03
N ASN A 33 53.34 8.03 11.94
CA ASN A 33 52.76 7.87 10.60
C ASN A 33 52.05 6.52 10.42
N ASN A 34 52.61 5.43 10.96
CA ASN A 34 51.99 4.13 10.89
C ASN A 34 50.64 4.12 11.65
N GLN A 35 50.57 4.76 12.83
CA GLN A 35 49.33 4.90 13.57
C GLN A 35 48.28 5.73 12.79
N LEU A 36 48.71 6.83 12.16
CA LEU A 36 47.87 7.64 11.32
C LEU A 36 47.30 6.87 10.12
N TYR A 37 48.13 6.13 9.41
CA TYR A 37 47.71 5.31 8.29
C TYR A 37 46.76 4.19 8.71
N GLN A 38 47.04 3.55 9.85
CA GLN A 38 46.15 2.54 10.43
C GLN A 38 44.79 3.11 10.76
N SER A 39 44.74 4.28 11.42
CA SER A 39 43.49 4.97 11.75
C SER A 39 42.70 5.31 10.49
N LYS A 40 43.32 5.86 9.46
CA LYS A 40 42.69 6.16 8.17
C LYS A 40 42.15 4.91 7.46
N ALA A 41 42.90 3.81 7.48
CA ALA A 41 42.43 2.53 6.91
C ALA A 41 41.19 2.00 7.65
N MET A 42 41.14 2.13 8.99
CA MET A 42 39.99 1.74 9.81
C MET A 42 38.77 2.63 9.52
N GLU A 43 38.97 3.94 9.38
CA GLU A 43 37.90 4.87 9.02
C GLU A 43 37.31 4.58 7.63
N ALA A 44 38.17 4.29 6.64
CA ALA A 44 37.77 3.90 5.30
C ALA A 44 36.94 2.61 5.31
N ALA A 45 37.41 1.58 6.04
CA ALA A 45 36.67 0.32 6.19
C ALA A 45 35.33 0.53 6.90
N ARG A 46 35.27 1.36 7.97
CA ARG A 46 34.03 1.72 8.69
C ARG A 46 33.05 2.43 7.79
N GLY A 47 33.49 3.44 7.05
CA GLY A 47 32.65 4.17 6.09
C GLY A 47 32.02 3.22 5.05
N SER A 48 32.79 2.24 4.56
CA SER A 48 32.30 1.25 3.61
C SER A 48 31.28 0.27 4.21
N VAL A 49 31.42 -0.10 5.48
CA VAL A 49 30.40 -0.90 6.20
C VAL A 49 29.08 -0.10 6.29
N GLU A 50 29.15 1.17 6.71
CA GLU A 50 27.94 2.01 6.82
C GLU A 50 27.29 2.23 5.45
N HIS A 51 28.07 2.47 4.41
CA HIS A 51 27.54 2.59 3.04
C HIS A 51 26.85 1.31 2.58
N SER A 52 27.44 0.15 2.84
CA SER A 52 26.85 -1.15 2.50
C SER A 52 25.56 -1.40 3.27
N MET A 53 25.50 -1.01 4.54
CA MET A 53 24.28 -1.09 5.34
C MET A 53 23.20 -0.16 4.81
N ALA A 54 23.52 1.07 4.41
CA ALA A 54 22.59 1.99 3.79
C ALA A 54 22.02 1.43 2.48
N TRP A 55 22.84 0.76 1.67
CA TRP A 55 22.39 0.07 0.46
C TRP A 55 21.44 -1.09 0.79
N LEU A 56 21.73 -1.88 1.82
CA LEU A 56 20.90 -3.00 2.26
C LEU A 56 19.54 -2.56 2.81
N VAL A 57 19.38 -1.35 3.34
CA VAL A 57 18.09 -0.80 3.83
C VAL A 57 17.03 -0.76 2.73
N ASN A 58 17.41 -0.64 1.48
CA ASN A 58 16.49 -0.80 0.38
C ASN A 58 16.11 -2.29 0.22
N GLY A 59 14.86 -2.62 0.56
CA GLY A 59 14.37 -4.00 0.59
C GLY A 59 14.48 -4.74 -0.73
N SER A 60 14.41 -4.04 -1.86
CA SER A 60 14.61 -4.62 -3.20
C SER A 60 16.05 -5.13 -3.38
N ASN A 61 17.03 -4.44 -2.81
CA ASN A 61 18.44 -4.85 -2.88
C ASN A 61 18.69 -6.15 -2.10
N THR A 62 18.11 -6.25 -0.91
CA THR A 62 18.27 -7.45 -0.06
C THR A 62 17.59 -8.68 -0.66
N SER A 63 16.41 -8.52 -1.27
CA SER A 63 15.67 -9.61 -1.92
C SER A 63 16.34 -10.09 -3.21
N SER A 64 17.11 -9.24 -3.89
CA SER A 64 17.83 -9.56 -5.13
C SER A 64 19.16 -10.25 -4.90
N LEU A 65 19.64 -10.35 -3.65
CA LEU A 65 20.93 -10.99 -3.35
C LEU A 65 20.91 -12.49 -3.65
N ALA A 66 21.76 -12.90 -4.57
CA ALA A 66 22.05 -14.30 -4.83
C ALA A 66 23.24 -14.77 -3.96
N TRP A 67 23.17 -15.98 -3.45
CA TRP A 67 24.13 -16.52 -2.50
C TRP A 67 24.78 -17.78 -3.05
N THR A 68 26.09 -17.90 -2.89
CA THR A 68 26.88 -19.11 -3.22
C THR A 68 27.47 -19.68 -1.97
N ALA A 69 27.60 -21.00 -1.92
CA ALA A 69 28.33 -21.68 -0.86
C ALA A 69 29.79 -21.26 -0.88
N ASP A 70 30.33 -20.84 0.24
CA ASP A 70 31.71 -20.41 0.41
C ASP A 70 32.16 -20.67 1.86
N ALA A 71 33.10 -21.59 2.02
CA ALA A 71 33.64 -21.97 3.32
C ALA A 71 34.80 -21.08 3.77
N THR A 72 35.26 -20.14 2.93
CA THR A 72 36.40 -19.25 3.24
C THR A 72 35.99 -18.00 4.03
N GLY A 73 34.69 -17.86 4.30
CA GLY A 73 34.11 -16.72 5.02
C GLY A 73 34.46 -16.65 6.50
N PRO A 74 34.01 -15.59 7.16
CA PRO A 74 34.12 -15.44 8.61
C PRO A 74 33.52 -16.61 9.37
N ALA A 75 34.06 -16.90 10.57
CA ALA A 75 33.56 -17.97 11.41
C ALA A 75 32.04 -17.87 11.66
N GLY A 76 31.35 -18.98 11.39
CA GLY A 76 29.88 -19.03 11.51
C GLY A 76 29.09 -18.60 10.26
N THR A 77 29.76 -18.33 9.14
CA THR A 77 29.17 -18.14 7.82
C THR A 77 29.48 -19.29 6.89
N ASN A 78 28.65 -19.55 5.89
CA ASN A 78 28.87 -20.61 4.90
C ASN A 78 28.36 -20.20 3.48
N GLN A 79 27.92 -18.99 3.31
CA GLN A 79 27.49 -18.44 2.03
C GLN A 79 27.96 -17.00 1.86
N LYS A 80 28.34 -16.66 0.63
CA LYS A 80 28.76 -15.32 0.21
C LYS A 80 27.81 -14.79 -0.86
N ALA A 81 27.49 -13.49 -0.82
CA ALA A 81 26.74 -12.83 -1.89
C ALA A 81 27.55 -12.84 -3.19
N THR A 82 26.89 -13.16 -4.31
CA THR A 82 27.55 -13.18 -5.62
C THR A 82 27.89 -11.78 -6.11
N ALA A 83 28.96 -11.63 -6.86
CA ALA A 83 29.34 -10.34 -7.45
C ALA A 83 28.28 -9.77 -8.39
N ALA A 84 27.47 -10.61 -9.04
CA ALA A 84 26.38 -10.17 -9.90
C ALA A 84 25.22 -9.54 -9.13
N SER A 85 24.99 -9.95 -7.88
CA SER A 85 23.90 -9.43 -7.04
C SER A 85 24.33 -8.34 -6.06
N PHE A 86 25.64 -8.18 -5.84
CA PHE A 86 26.23 -7.17 -4.97
C PHE A 86 27.09 -6.21 -5.82
N PRO A 87 26.56 -5.05 -6.23
CA PRO A 87 27.16 -4.23 -7.27
C PRO A 87 28.53 -3.66 -6.86
N SER A 88 29.39 -3.45 -7.86
CA SER A 88 30.76 -2.96 -7.66
C SER A 88 30.83 -1.59 -6.95
N SER A 89 29.82 -0.74 -7.15
CA SER A 89 29.69 0.55 -6.44
C SER A 89 29.59 0.41 -4.91
N VAL A 90 29.23 -0.76 -4.42
CA VAL A 90 29.13 -1.07 -2.99
C VAL A 90 30.23 -2.05 -2.57
N SER A 91 30.56 -3.04 -3.40
CA SER A 91 31.53 -4.07 -3.09
C SER A 91 32.99 -3.64 -3.25
N SER A 92 33.24 -2.54 -3.98
CA SER A 92 34.58 -1.97 -4.15
C SER A 92 34.51 -0.45 -4.14
N GLN A 93 35.11 0.19 -3.15
CA GLN A 93 35.08 1.63 -2.95
C GLN A 93 36.46 2.20 -2.77
N THR A 94 36.66 3.47 -3.11
CA THR A 94 37.91 4.19 -2.81
C THR A 94 37.56 5.33 -1.85
N ILE A 95 38.11 5.27 -0.63
CA ILE A 95 37.84 6.24 0.43
C ILE A 95 39.17 6.73 0.99
N GLY A 96 39.43 8.03 0.91
CA GLY A 96 40.65 8.66 1.48
C GLY A 96 41.95 8.10 0.95
N GLY A 97 41.98 7.59 -0.31
CA GLY A 97 43.14 6.95 -0.93
C GLY A 97 43.28 5.44 -0.64
N TYR A 98 42.37 4.87 0.14
CA TYR A 98 42.34 3.43 0.40
C TYR A 98 41.31 2.75 -0.52
N THR A 99 41.70 1.60 -1.10
CA THR A 99 40.75 0.72 -1.80
C THR A 99 40.12 -0.21 -0.77
N VAL A 100 38.77 -0.17 -0.68
CA VAL A 100 38.04 -1.00 0.26
C VAL A 100 37.22 -2.03 -0.48
N ALA A 101 37.50 -3.30 -0.21
CA ALA A 101 36.74 -4.43 -0.71
C ALA A 101 35.67 -4.81 0.35
N VAL A 102 34.40 -4.80 -0.04
CA VAL A 102 33.30 -5.21 0.84
C VAL A 102 32.72 -6.53 0.38
N SER A 103 32.45 -7.41 1.31
CA SER A 103 31.79 -8.68 1.07
C SER A 103 30.68 -8.92 2.09
N LEU A 104 29.59 -9.53 1.63
CA LEU A 104 28.45 -9.92 2.45
C LEU A 104 28.46 -11.43 2.63
N TRP A 105 28.25 -11.84 3.86
CA TRP A 105 28.23 -13.24 4.27
C TRP A 105 26.98 -13.54 5.09
N ARG A 106 26.53 -14.79 5.04
CA ARG A 106 25.49 -15.31 5.93
C ARG A 106 25.70 -16.77 6.26
N ASN A 107 24.95 -17.26 7.24
CA ASN A 107 24.79 -18.68 7.45
C ASN A 107 23.44 -19.12 6.85
N SER A 108 23.43 -20.19 6.07
CA SER A 108 22.20 -20.73 5.48
C SER A 108 21.18 -21.20 6.53
N ALA A 109 21.63 -21.60 7.72
CA ALA A 109 20.75 -21.97 8.84
C ALA A 109 20.12 -20.75 9.56
N THR A 110 20.74 -19.56 9.43
CA THR A 110 20.26 -18.31 10.03
C THR A 110 20.28 -17.17 9.01
N PRO A 111 19.48 -17.26 7.93
CA PRO A 111 19.59 -16.36 6.76
C PRO A 111 19.24 -14.90 7.08
N THR A 112 18.64 -14.64 8.22
CA THR A 112 18.31 -13.28 8.69
C THR A 112 19.48 -12.57 9.36
N ILE A 113 20.62 -13.24 9.58
CA ILE A 113 21.83 -12.62 10.11
C ILE A 113 22.85 -12.53 8.98
N LEU A 114 23.20 -11.30 8.63
CA LEU A 114 24.25 -11.00 7.67
C LEU A 114 25.51 -10.53 8.39
N GLU A 115 26.67 -10.84 7.84
CA GLU A 115 27.95 -10.27 8.23
C GLU A 115 28.50 -9.44 7.06
N VAL A 116 28.71 -8.15 7.30
CA VAL A 116 29.38 -7.24 6.38
C VAL A 116 30.85 -7.22 6.76
N SER A 117 31.72 -7.53 5.81
CA SER A 117 33.16 -7.47 5.97
C SER A 117 33.75 -6.48 4.99
N ALA A 118 34.44 -5.45 5.48
CA ALA A 118 35.10 -4.43 4.70
C ALA A 118 36.62 -4.48 4.98
N ALA A 119 37.38 -4.70 3.94
CA ALA A 119 38.84 -4.75 3.99
C ALA A 119 39.44 -3.57 3.22
N ALA A 120 40.04 -2.64 3.92
CA ALA A 120 40.77 -1.51 3.36
C ALA A 120 42.22 -1.88 3.10
N SER A 121 42.75 -1.47 1.95
CA SER A 121 44.13 -1.66 1.55
C SER A 121 44.72 -0.39 0.97
N GLY A 122 45.99 -0.09 1.29
CA GLY A 122 46.72 1.08 0.90
C GLY A 122 48.02 1.20 1.67
N ASP A 123 48.37 2.36 2.20
CA ASP A 123 49.54 2.57 3.05
C ASP A 123 49.48 1.77 4.37
N ALA A 124 48.28 1.38 4.78
CA ALA A 124 48.01 0.42 5.85
C ALA A 124 46.83 -0.46 5.48
N ASN A 125 46.66 -1.58 6.16
CA ASN A 125 45.54 -2.49 5.96
C ASN A 125 44.67 -2.54 7.22
N ALA A 126 43.35 -2.54 7.02
CA ALA A 126 42.39 -2.75 8.11
C ALA A 126 41.18 -3.56 7.63
N THR A 127 40.68 -4.43 8.47
CA THR A 127 39.48 -5.19 8.18
C THR A 127 38.47 -4.98 9.31
N ILE A 128 37.26 -4.60 8.93
CA ILE A 128 36.14 -4.41 9.87
C ILE A 128 35.04 -5.38 9.50
N ARG A 129 34.45 -5.99 10.50
CA ARG A 129 33.28 -6.87 10.36
C ARG A 129 32.17 -6.44 11.27
N GLN A 130 30.97 -6.44 10.76
CA GLN A 130 29.75 -6.09 11.52
C GLN A 130 28.64 -7.09 11.19
N ARG A 131 28.05 -7.68 12.23
CA ARG A 131 26.83 -8.47 12.07
C ARG A 131 25.61 -7.59 12.19
N ILE A 132 24.66 -7.83 11.30
CA ILE A 132 23.37 -7.16 11.26
C ILE A 132 22.26 -8.20 11.23
N ARG A 133 21.14 -7.91 11.90
CA ARG A 133 19.94 -8.72 11.80
C ARG A 133 18.97 -8.03 10.86
N LEU A 134 18.51 -8.80 9.87
CA LEU A 134 17.38 -8.42 9.02
C LEU A 134 16.09 -8.69 9.79
N GLY A 135 15.23 -7.72 9.86
CA GLY A 135 13.87 -7.84 10.39
C GLY A 135 12.88 -7.27 9.39
N THR A 136 11.62 -7.53 9.63
CA THR A 136 10.52 -6.89 8.90
C THR A 136 9.63 -6.20 9.91
N THR A 137 9.28 -4.97 9.63
CA THR A 137 8.23 -4.25 10.38
C THR A 137 7.04 -4.08 9.47
N THR A 138 5.91 -4.58 9.91
CA THR A 138 4.65 -4.41 9.21
C THR A 138 3.90 -3.26 9.86
N VAL A 139 3.63 -2.24 9.08
CA VAL A 139 2.79 -1.10 9.48
C VAL A 139 1.46 -1.25 8.78
N THR A 140 0.41 -1.38 9.57
CA THR A 140 -0.97 -1.40 9.08
C THR A 140 -1.59 -0.03 9.35
N THR A 141 -1.94 0.66 8.28
CA THR A 141 -2.63 1.95 8.34
C THR A 141 -4.08 1.75 7.95
N THR A 142 -5.00 2.22 8.78
CA THR A 142 -6.43 2.17 8.54
C THR A 142 -6.92 3.59 8.27
N THR A 143 -7.51 3.81 7.09
CA THR A 143 -8.07 5.11 6.69
C THR A 143 -9.59 5.00 6.64
N PRO A 144 -10.34 5.97 7.17
CA PRO A 144 -11.79 6.03 6.98
C PRO A 144 -12.15 6.02 5.50
N ASN A 145 -13.17 5.27 5.13
CA ASN A 145 -13.68 5.21 3.78
C ASN A 145 -15.16 5.65 3.78
N THR A 146 -15.50 6.56 2.89
CA THR A 146 -16.84 7.13 2.82
C THR A 146 -17.29 7.27 1.38
N LEU A 147 -18.57 7.05 1.14
CA LEU A 147 -19.25 7.35 -0.12
C LEU A 147 -20.11 8.58 0.08
N ASN A 148 -19.93 9.59 -0.75
CA ASN A 148 -20.83 10.74 -0.82
C ASN A 148 -21.93 10.48 -1.86
N ILE A 149 -23.09 10.03 -1.43
CA ILE A 149 -24.20 9.71 -2.34
C ILE A 149 -24.82 10.94 -3.00
N ALA A 150 -24.60 12.13 -2.49
CA ALA A 150 -25.05 13.36 -3.13
C ALA A 150 -24.32 13.67 -4.46
N THR A 151 -23.22 12.97 -4.72
CA THR A 151 -22.48 13.06 -6.00
C THR A 151 -22.78 11.90 -6.95
N VAL A 152 -23.54 10.90 -6.50
CA VAL A 152 -23.89 9.73 -7.29
C VAL A 152 -25.23 9.98 -7.98
N ALA A 153 -25.31 9.72 -9.28
CA ALA A 153 -26.57 9.87 -10.01
C ALA A 153 -27.66 8.93 -9.45
N PRO A 154 -28.93 9.31 -9.50
CA PRO A 154 -30.05 8.49 -9.03
C PRO A 154 -30.09 7.09 -9.65
N ILE A 155 -29.64 6.97 -10.89
CA ILE A 155 -29.52 5.67 -11.58
C ILE A 155 -28.11 5.54 -12.17
N VAL A 156 -27.42 4.43 -11.85
CA VAL A 156 -26.13 4.07 -12.42
C VAL A 156 -26.24 2.66 -13.00
N ILE A 157 -25.91 2.47 -14.29
CA ILE A 157 -26.11 1.21 -14.98
C ILE A 157 -24.85 0.82 -15.77
N ASN A 158 -24.40 -0.40 -15.59
CA ASN A 158 -23.39 -0.98 -16.46
C ASN A 158 -24.07 -1.61 -17.70
N GLY A 159 -24.18 -0.84 -18.77
CA GLY A 159 -24.87 -1.21 -20.00
C GLY A 159 -26.16 -0.42 -20.24
N GLY A 160 -27.13 -1.08 -20.87
CA GLY A 160 -28.39 -0.47 -21.30
C GLY A 160 -29.51 -0.52 -20.28
N LEU A 161 -30.55 0.28 -20.54
CA LEU A 161 -31.86 0.23 -19.89
C LEU A 161 -32.92 0.13 -20.95
N SER A 162 -33.59 -1.03 -21.02
CA SER A 162 -34.62 -1.30 -22.02
C SER A 162 -35.93 -1.77 -21.35
N GLY A 163 -37.01 -1.83 -22.13
CA GLY A 163 -38.28 -2.35 -21.66
C GLY A 163 -38.89 -1.56 -20.49
N VAL A 164 -38.72 -0.26 -20.50
CA VAL A 164 -39.35 0.63 -19.52
C VAL A 164 -40.86 0.72 -19.80
N THR A 165 -41.65 0.34 -18.82
CA THR A 165 -43.12 0.47 -18.89
C THR A 165 -43.63 1.21 -17.66
N GLY A 166 -44.59 2.09 -17.85
CA GLY A 166 -44.93 3.10 -16.87
C GLY A 166 -44.17 4.40 -17.14
N THR A 167 -44.15 5.29 -16.18
CA THR A 167 -43.43 6.58 -16.24
C THR A 167 -42.63 6.78 -14.96
N PRO A 168 -41.50 6.04 -14.78
CA PRO A 168 -40.62 6.28 -13.63
C PRO A 168 -40.11 7.72 -13.62
N ASP A 169 -40.15 8.35 -12.45
CA ASP A 169 -39.64 9.69 -12.24
C ASP A 169 -38.20 9.64 -11.74
N VAL A 170 -37.30 10.38 -12.40
CA VAL A 170 -35.87 10.42 -12.04
C VAL A 170 -35.44 11.86 -11.81
N TYR A 171 -35.29 12.23 -10.55
CA TYR A 171 -34.91 13.58 -10.13
C TYR A 171 -33.38 13.64 -9.92
N PRO A 172 -32.64 14.40 -10.70
CA PRO A 172 -31.18 14.50 -10.54
C PRO A 172 -30.79 15.19 -9.23
N ASN A 173 -29.58 15.00 -8.76
CA ASN A 173 -29.05 15.65 -7.55
C ASN A 173 -29.04 17.18 -7.65
N THR A 174 -28.85 17.71 -8.86
CA THR A 174 -28.85 19.14 -9.16
C THR A 174 -29.60 19.38 -10.46
N ALA A 175 -30.23 20.53 -10.60
CA ALA A 175 -30.91 20.89 -11.83
C ALA A 175 -29.92 20.82 -13.03
N GLY A 176 -30.32 20.09 -14.09
CA GLY A 176 -29.48 19.84 -15.26
C GLY A 176 -28.36 18.81 -15.04
N GLY A 177 -28.23 18.23 -13.84
CA GLY A 177 -27.26 17.19 -13.54
C GLY A 177 -27.62 15.84 -14.17
N ALA A 178 -26.73 14.86 -14.03
CA ALA A 178 -26.97 13.50 -14.50
C ALA A 178 -28.05 12.83 -13.67
N ALA A 179 -29.14 12.46 -14.32
CA ALA A 179 -30.22 11.62 -13.75
C ALA A 179 -29.84 10.14 -13.91
N ILE A 180 -29.19 9.81 -15.05
CA ILE A 180 -28.72 8.47 -15.35
C ILE A 180 -27.25 8.55 -15.78
N VAL A 181 -26.45 7.64 -15.25
CA VAL A 181 -25.05 7.43 -15.63
C VAL A 181 -24.92 6.00 -16.16
N THR A 182 -24.38 5.83 -17.36
CA THR A 182 -24.22 4.52 -17.98
C THR A 182 -22.82 4.30 -18.57
N SER A 183 -22.34 3.05 -18.55
CA SER A 183 -21.15 2.64 -19.27
C SER A 183 -21.40 2.53 -20.78
N SER A 184 -22.66 2.39 -21.22
CA SER A 184 -22.99 2.35 -22.65
C SER A 184 -22.67 3.68 -23.32
N THR A 185 -22.05 3.61 -24.49
CA THR A 185 -21.81 4.78 -25.36
C THR A 185 -22.94 4.99 -26.38
N ASN A 186 -23.88 4.04 -26.45
CA ASN A 186 -24.96 4.03 -27.40
C ASN A 186 -26.25 4.51 -26.79
N SER A 187 -26.75 5.67 -27.25
CA SER A 187 -27.99 6.28 -26.76
C SER A 187 -29.24 5.45 -27.02
N SER A 188 -29.24 4.59 -28.05
CA SER A 188 -30.38 3.71 -28.36
C SER A 188 -30.56 2.56 -27.38
N GLU A 189 -29.56 2.29 -26.52
CA GLU A 189 -29.65 1.27 -25.47
C GLU A 189 -30.36 1.77 -24.21
N ILE A 190 -30.67 3.04 -24.12
CA ILE A 190 -31.44 3.62 -23.01
C ILE A 190 -32.81 4.04 -23.50
N ASP A 191 -33.84 3.34 -23.02
CA ASP A 191 -35.26 3.66 -23.30
C ASP A 191 -35.68 4.91 -22.51
N SER A 192 -35.21 6.07 -23.00
CA SER A 192 -35.49 7.36 -22.37
C SER A 192 -36.89 7.89 -22.64
N GLY A 193 -37.59 7.32 -23.63
CA GLY A 193 -38.93 7.80 -24.03
C GLY A 193 -40.03 7.58 -22.99
N HIS A 194 -39.81 6.64 -22.06
CA HIS A 194 -40.71 6.32 -20.98
C HIS A 194 -40.26 6.81 -19.60
N LEU A 195 -39.14 7.59 -19.56
CA LEU A 195 -38.60 8.13 -18.32
C LEU A 195 -38.88 9.63 -18.21
N ASN A 196 -39.32 10.06 -17.06
CA ASN A 196 -39.44 11.48 -16.75
C ASN A 196 -38.19 11.94 -15.97
N LEU A 197 -37.21 12.58 -16.66
CA LEU A 197 -35.93 12.93 -16.08
C LEU A 197 -35.91 14.24 -15.29
N HIS A 198 -37.06 14.95 -15.19
CA HIS A 198 -37.18 16.20 -14.43
C HIS A 198 -36.05 17.23 -14.72
N GLY A 199 -35.73 17.40 -16.00
CA GLY A 199 -34.67 18.30 -16.45
C GLY A 199 -33.24 17.75 -16.26
N GLY A 200 -33.09 16.49 -15.83
CA GLY A 200 -31.84 15.80 -15.76
C GLY A 200 -31.33 15.33 -17.11
N THR A 201 -30.07 14.93 -17.17
CA THR A 201 -29.40 14.43 -18.37
C THR A 201 -29.02 12.96 -18.22
N ILE A 202 -28.73 12.30 -19.36
CA ILE A 202 -28.12 10.96 -19.38
C ILE A 202 -26.64 11.11 -19.76
N SER A 203 -25.76 10.60 -18.92
CA SER A 203 -24.33 10.58 -19.16
C SER A 203 -23.91 9.22 -19.72
N TYR A 204 -23.61 9.18 -21.00
CA TYR A 204 -23.19 7.98 -21.74
C TYR A 204 -21.68 7.76 -21.66
N GLY A 205 -21.23 6.50 -21.62
CA GLY A 205 -19.81 6.17 -21.60
C GLY A 205 -19.07 6.76 -20.41
N ALA A 206 -19.77 6.97 -19.29
CA ALA A 206 -19.25 7.69 -18.13
C ALA A 206 -18.20 6.90 -17.34
N PHE A 207 -18.18 5.57 -17.50
CA PHE A 207 -17.21 4.70 -16.86
C PHE A 207 -16.94 3.47 -17.69
N THR A 208 -15.82 2.81 -17.39
CA THR A 208 -15.43 1.51 -17.95
C THR A 208 -15.32 0.50 -16.82
N GLY A 209 -15.54 -0.78 -17.10
CA GLY A 209 -15.55 -1.82 -16.08
C GLY A 209 -16.92 -1.98 -15.41
N THR A 210 -16.93 -2.29 -14.13
CA THR A 210 -18.16 -2.56 -13.38
C THR A 210 -18.75 -1.30 -12.76
N ALA A 211 -20.07 -1.25 -12.54
CA ALA A 211 -20.69 -0.19 -11.78
C ALA A 211 -20.25 -0.24 -10.30
N TRP A 212 -19.87 -1.42 -9.81
CA TRP A 212 -19.25 -1.58 -8.50
C TRP A 212 -17.96 -0.77 -8.37
N ASP A 213 -16.99 -0.97 -9.27
CA ASP A 213 -15.70 -0.29 -9.23
C ASP A 213 -15.83 1.23 -9.41
N PHE A 214 -16.83 1.65 -10.17
CA PHE A 214 -17.15 3.07 -10.36
C PHE A 214 -17.65 3.74 -9.07
N ILE A 215 -18.51 3.06 -8.31
CA ILE A 215 -19.12 3.63 -7.09
C ILE A 215 -18.33 3.31 -5.83
N PHE A 216 -17.72 2.13 -5.75
CA PHE A 216 -16.98 1.64 -4.57
C PHE A 216 -15.49 1.34 -4.90
N PRO A 217 -14.73 2.28 -5.47
CA PRO A 217 -13.40 1.99 -6.03
C PRO A 217 -12.39 1.46 -5.01
N ASN A 218 -12.63 1.66 -3.73
CA ASN A 218 -11.73 1.26 -2.65
C ASN A 218 -12.35 0.22 -1.70
N THR A 219 -13.44 -0.40 -2.11
CA THR A 219 -14.16 -1.37 -1.28
C THR A 219 -14.52 -2.60 -2.08
N THR A 220 -14.07 -3.75 -1.63
CA THR A 220 -14.43 -5.02 -2.27
C THR A 220 -15.79 -5.52 -1.78
N LYS A 221 -16.47 -6.34 -2.60
CA LYS A 221 -17.72 -7.03 -2.20
C LYS A 221 -17.50 -7.87 -0.94
N ALA A 222 -16.33 -8.51 -0.81
CA ALA A 222 -15.99 -9.31 0.38
C ALA A 222 -15.93 -8.46 1.67
N GLN A 223 -15.40 -7.23 1.60
CA GLN A 223 -15.40 -6.30 2.73
C GLN A 223 -16.80 -5.85 3.11
N MET A 224 -17.65 -5.53 2.12
CA MET A 224 -19.05 -5.15 2.37
C MET A 224 -19.85 -6.31 2.96
N LYS A 225 -19.62 -7.53 2.47
CA LYS A 225 -20.23 -8.74 3.02
C LYS A 225 -19.83 -8.95 4.48
N ALA A 226 -18.55 -8.83 4.79
CA ALA A 226 -18.04 -8.96 6.17
C ALA A 226 -18.63 -7.87 7.09
N GLU A 227 -18.80 -6.65 6.59
CA GLU A 227 -19.42 -5.57 7.34
C GLU A 227 -20.92 -5.82 7.58
N SER A 228 -21.63 -6.29 6.57
CA SER A 228 -23.04 -6.69 6.69
C SER A 228 -23.23 -7.78 7.74
N GLU A 229 -22.37 -8.80 7.77
CA GLU A 229 -22.45 -9.87 8.78
C GLU A 229 -22.23 -9.35 10.21
N LYS A 230 -21.37 -8.35 10.41
CA LYS A 230 -21.22 -7.68 11.71
C LYS A 230 -22.48 -6.93 12.13
N GLN A 231 -23.15 -6.32 11.16
CA GLN A 231 -24.33 -5.47 11.39
C GLN A 231 -25.65 -6.25 11.41
N LYS A 232 -25.65 -7.51 10.99
CA LYS A 232 -26.84 -8.36 10.82
C LYS A 232 -27.76 -8.43 12.07
N LEU A 233 -27.16 -8.36 13.26
CA LEU A 233 -27.88 -8.41 14.53
C LEU A 233 -28.27 -7.03 15.08
N LEU A 234 -27.94 -5.96 14.39
CA LEU A 234 -28.33 -4.62 14.78
C LEU A 234 -29.80 -4.37 14.42
N ALA A 235 -30.49 -3.59 15.24
CA ALA A 235 -31.86 -3.17 14.96
C ALA A 235 -31.98 -2.27 13.72
N ASP A 236 -30.90 -1.57 13.35
CA ASP A 236 -30.83 -0.64 12.23
C ASP A 236 -29.49 -0.79 11.50
N PRO A 237 -29.31 -1.88 10.72
CA PRO A 237 -28.10 -2.11 9.96
C PRO A 237 -27.94 -1.09 8.83
N ARG A 238 -26.71 -0.61 8.62
CA ARG A 238 -26.37 0.36 7.55
C ARG A 238 -25.90 -0.29 6.28
N THR A 239 -25.30 -1.47 6.40
CA THR A 239 -24.83 -2.27 5.28
C THR A 239 -25.57 -3.60 5.29
N ILE A 240 -26.29 -3.87 4.23
CA ILE A 240 -27.10 -5.08 4.07
C ILE A 240 -26.66 -5.75 2.79
N PHE A 241 -26.07 -6.92 2.91
CA PHE A 241 -25.52 -7.67 1.78
C PHE A 241 -26.30 -9.00 1.64
N TYR A 242 -27.04 -9.14 0.55
CA TYR A 242 -27.82 -10.33 0.25
C TYR A 242 -27.04 -11.25 -0.67
N TYR A 243 -26.96 -12.51 -0.28
CA TYR A 243 -26.48 -13.64 -1.06
C TYR A 243 -27.28 -14.89 -0.61
N PRO A 244 -27.29 -15.98 -1.35
CA PRO A 244 -28.02 -17.19 -0.95
C PRO A 244 -27.68 -17.61 0.48
N GLY A 245 -28.69 -17.60 1.35
CA GLY A 245 -28.55 -17.95 2.77
C GLY A 245 -28.08 -16.83 3.71
N SER A 246 -27.92 -15.60 3.24
CA SER A 246 -27.39 -14.48 4.08
C SER A 246 -28.39 -14.01 5.14
N TYR A 247 -29.63 -13.79 4.73
CA TYR A 247 -30.73 -13.38 5.60
C TYR A 247 -31.89 -14.35 5.42
N THR A 248 -32.50 -14.84 6.49
CA THR A 248 -33.69 -15.67 6.44
C THR A 248 -34.91 -14.86 6.07
N GLU A 249 -34.95 -13.60 6.51
CA GLU A 249 -35.96 -12.63 6.17
C GLU A 249 -35.27 -11.29 5.93
N MET A 250 -35.73 -10.54 4.94
CA MET A 250 -35.22 -9.18 4.75
C MET A 250 -35.72 -8.29 5.89
N PRO A 251 -34.97 -7.25 6.32
CA PRO A 251 -35.40 -6.36 7.40
C PRO A 251 -36.75 -5.65 7.11
N TRP A 252 -37.16 -5.67 5.86
CA TRP A 252 -38.50 -5.35 5.39
C TRP A 252 -39.00 -6.57 4.59
N GLU A 253 -40.17 -7.01 4.82
CA GLU A 253 -40.79 -8.03 3.97
C GLU A 253 -40.84 -7.53 2.52
N ILE A 254 -40.15 -8.24 1.65
CA ILE A 254 -40.20 -7.97 0.21
C ILE A 254 -41.43 -8.64 -0.43
N SER A 255 -42.20 -9.44 0.29
CA SER A 255 -43.42 -10.06 -0.19
C SER A 255 -44.31 -10.52 0.97
N PRO A 256 -45.63 -10.17 0.99
CA PRO A 256 -46.31 -9.20 0.18
C PRO A 256 -46.19 -7.78 0.72
N TRP A 257 -46.02 -6.83 -0.17
CA TRP A 257 -45.76 -5.40 0.10
C TRP A 257 -46.99 -4.62 0.48
N SER A 258 -47.66 -4.94 1.54
CA SER A 258 -48.88 -4.32 1.94
C SER A 258 -48.76 -3.21 2.97
N ALA A 259 -47.58 -3.01 3.53
CA ALA A 259 -47.37 -1.98 4.56
C ALA A 259 -46.27 -1.00 4.13
N SER A 260 -46.45 0.29 4.44
CA SER A 260 -45.42 1.31 4.27
C SER A 260 -44.17 0.94 5.05
N LYS A 261 -42.99 0.85 4.38
CA LYS A 261 -41.69 0.56 4.98
C LYS A 261 -40.69 1.63 4.60
N THR A 262 -40.01 2.16 5.59
CA THR A 262 -38.89 3.08 5.38
C THR A 262 -37.63 2.42 5.84
N VAL A 263 -36.59 2.41 4.98
CA VAL A 263 -35.29 1.85 5.24
C VAL A 263 -34.22 2.94 5.16
N GLY A 264 -33.51 3.13 6.25
CA GLY A 264 -32.65 4.28 6.42
C GLY A 264 -33.40 5.56 6.70
N SER A 265 -32.70 6.67 6.65
CA SER A 265 -33.28 8.02 6.79
C SER A 265 -32.37 9.04 6.11
N SER A 266 -32.85 10.30 6.00
CA SER A 266 -32.02 11.40 5.46
C SER A 266 -30.72 11.66 6.25
N SER A 267 -30.66 11.29 7.52
CA SER A 267 -29.47 11.39 8.36
C SER A 267 -28.68 10.08 8.43
N ASN A 268 -29.28 8.98 8.02
CA ASN A 268 -28.77 7.63 8.21
C ASN A 268 -29.01 6.77 6.97
N ALA A 269 -28.24 7.05 5.92
CA ALA A 269 -28.34 6.31 4.67
C ALA A 269 -27.84 4.87 4.80
N VAL A 270 -28.43 3.96 4.02
CA VAL A 270 -28.08 2.54 3.97
C VAL A 270 -27.45 2.17 2.63
N VAL A 271 -26.64 1.09 2.64
CA VAL A 271 -26.20 0.42 1.42
C VAL A 271 -26.81 -0.97 1.40
N ILE A 272 -27.64 -1.24 0.40
CA ILE A 272 -28.28 -2.53 0.17
C ILE A 272 -27.61 -3.14 -1.05
N ILE A 273 -27.11 -4.36 -0.93
CA ILE A 273 -26.41 -5.04 -1.99
C ILE A 273 -27.06 -6.40 -2.26
N PHE A 274 -27.53 -6.58 -3.47
CA PHE A 274 -27.95 -7.87 -3.99
C PHE A 274 -26.83 -8.44 -4.84
N ASP A 275 -26.09 -9.42 -4.28
CA ASP A 275 -24.94 -10.03 -4.92
C ASP A 275 -25.36 -11.13 -5.91
N GLU A 276 -24.39 -11.73 -6.54
CA GLU A 276 -24.57 -12.83 -7.48
C GLU A 276 -25.48 -13.92 -6.91
N ASN A 277 -26.47 -14.33 -7.68
CA ASN A 277 -27.53 -15.28 -7.33
C ASN A 277 -28.51 -14.79 -6.22
N ALA A 278 -28.43 -13.56 -5.78
CA ALA A 278 -29.47 -12.96 -4.95
C ALA A 278 -30.69 -12.55 -5.79
N GLY A 279 -30.50 -12.45 -7.10
CA GLY A 279 -31.49 -11.97 -8.04
C GLY A 279 -31.76 -10.47 -7.91
N CYS A 280 -32.86 -10.04 -8.55
CA CYS A 280 -33.35 -8.68 -8.46
C CYS A 280 -34.71 -8.66 -7.74
N PRO A 281 -34.74 -8.65 -6.41
CA PRO A 281 -36.00 -8.64 -5.69
C PRO A 281 -36.77 -7.35 -5.97
N LYS A 282 -38.08 -7.51 -6.14
CA LYS A 282 -38.99 -6.42 -6.42
C LYS A 282 -39.11 -5.53 -5.20
N ILE A 283 -38.99 -4.22 -5.40
CA ILE A 283 -39.30 -3.21 -4.40
C ILE A 283 -40.62 -2.55 -4.81
N ASN A 284 -41.72 -2.99 -4.23
CA ASN A 284 -43.06 -2.57 -4.60
C ASN A 284 -43.54 -1.39 -3.73
N GLY A 285 -44.75 -0.87 -4.06
CA GLY A 285 -45.32 0.33 -3.54
C GLY A 285 -45.26 0.52 -2.05
N ASN A 286 -45.17 1.79 -1.61
CA ASN A 286 -45.03 2.22 -0.22
C ASN A 286 -43.70 1.89 0.47
N VAL A 287 -42.66 1.46 -0.27
CA VAL A 287 -41.33 1.34 0.29
C VAL A 287 -40.54 2.60 -0.02
N THR A 288 -39.94 3.17 1.00
CA THR A 288 -39.02 4.30 0.88
C THR A 288 -37.62 3.88 1.33
N ILE A 289 -36.63 4.05 0.48
CA ILE A 289 -35.23 3.74 0.78
C ILE A 289 -34.41 5.03 0.77
N TYR A 290 -33.65 5.26 1.83
CA TYR A 290 -32.64 6.32 1.88
C TYR A 290 -31.25 5.72 1.77
N GLY A 291 -30.61 5.83 0.61
CA GLY A 291 -29.27 5.29 0.42
C GLY A 291 -28.99 4.76 -0.97
N VAL A 292 -28.23 3.68 -1.02
CA VAL A 292 -27.80 3.03 -2.25
C VAL A 292 -28.36 1.61 -2.31
N VAL A 293 -28.94 1.26 -3.46
CA VAL A 293 -29.36 -0.12 -3.77
C VAL A 293 -28.56 -0.62 -4.96
N TYR A 294 -27.76 -1.65 -4.76
CA TYR A 294 -26.91 -2.26 -5.80
C TYR A 294 -27.44 -3.64 -6.18
N TYR A 295 -27.47 -3.89 -7.48
CA TYR A 295 -27.82 -5.18 -8.08
C TYR A 295 -26.69 -5.70 -8.95
N TYR A 296 -26.29 -6.95 -8.72
CA TYR A 296 -25.29 -7.63 -9.53
C TYR A 296 -25.88 -8.32 -10.75
N ASP A 297 -27.00 -9.02 -10.57
CA ASP A 297 -27.62 -9.85 -11.63
C ASP A 297 -28.39 -9.02 -12.68
N ASP A 298 -28.65 -9.63 -13.83
CA ASP A 298 -29.53 -9.07 -14.84
C ASP A 298 -30.93 -8.88 -14.27
N CYS A 299 -31.42 -7.65 -14.34
CA CYS A 299 -32.74 -7.33 -13.84
C CYS A 299 -33.78 -7.27 -14.94
N ASP A 300 -34.56 -8.36 -15.11
CA ASP A 300 -35.74 -8.40 -15.97
C ASP A 300 -37.02 -8.17 -15.15
N GLN A 301 -37.09 -7.19 -14.33
CA GLN A 301 -38.06 -7.14 -13.26
C GLN A 301 -39.44 -6.61 -13.67
N ASN A 302 -40.43 -7.46 -13.52
CA ASN A 302 -41.83 -7.07 -13.42
C ASN A 302 -42.12 -6.50 -12.04
N GLY A 303 -42.00 -5.19 -11.85
CA GLY A 303 -42.60 -4.59 -10.69
C GLY A 303 -41.67 -3.97 -9.65
N TRP A 304 -41.04 -2.88 -10.02
CA TRP A 304 -40.68 -1.83 -9.07
C TRP A 304 -41.89 -0.86 -8.96
N GLY A 305 -42.94 -1.28 -8.29
CA GLY A 305 -44.21 -0.58 -8.36
C GLY A 305 -44.39 0.44 -7.26
N GLY A 306 -44.04 1.73 -7.50
CA GLY A 306 -44.39 2.83 -6.61
C GLY A 306 -43.50 2.93 -5.36
N ALA A 307 -42.28 2.43 -5.40
CA ALA A 307 -41.27 2.70 -4.38
C ALA A 307 -40.63 4.07 -4.60
N THR A 308 -40.06 4.64 -3.55
CA THR A 308 -39.25 5.86 -3.64
C THR A 308 -37.81 5.56 -3.14
N ILE A 309 -36.82 5.80 -3.97
CA ILE A 309 -35.41 5.66 -3.61
C ILE A 309 -34.80 7.06 -3.53
N TYR A 310 -34.50 7.53 -2.33
CA TYR A 310 -33.70 8.72 -2.08
C TYR A 310 -32.24 8.36 -2.05
N GLY A 311 -31.52 8.60 -3.14
CA GLY A 311 -30.13 8.21 -3.33
C GLY A 311 -29.87 7.62 -4.70
N SER A 312 -29.39 6.39 -4.78
CA SER A 312 -29.01 5.80 -6.05
C SER A 312 -29.38 4.32 -6.15
N MET A 313 -29.91 3.95 -7.30
CA MET A 313 -29.99 2.57 -7.76
C MET A 313 -28.78 2.30 -8.68
N ILE A 314 -28.07 1.22 -8.42
CA ILE A 314 -26.88 0.82 -9.16
C ILE A 314 -27.11 -0.59 -9.72
N ALA A 315 -26.97 -0.77 -11.02
CA ALA A 315 -27.04 -2.06 -11.68
C ALA A 315 -25.70 -2.38 -12.34
N ASP A 316 -25.13 -3.54 -12.01
CA ASP A 316 -23.85 -3.98 -12.57
C ASP A 316 -23.98 -4.66 -13.94
N ARG A 317 -25.20 -4.78 -14.40
CA ARG A 317 -25.58 -5.35 -15.71
C ARG A 317 -26.72 -4.55 -16.33
N PRO A 318 -27.01 -4.72 -17.63
CA PRO A 318 -28.14 -4.09 -18.26
C PRO A 318 -29.45 -4.39 -17.55
N ILE A 319 -30.32 -3.41 -17.49
CA ILE A 319 -31.70 -3.57 -17.04
C ILE A 319 -32.56 -3.81 -18.25
N THR A 320 -33.13 -5.00 -18.39
CA THR A 320 -33.94 -5.40 -19.55
C THR A 320 -35.43 -5.11 -19.38
N LYS A 321 -35.85 -4.78 -18.14
CA LYS A 321 -37.23 -4.43 -17.85
C LYS A 321 -37.34 -3.59 -16.59
N LEU A 322 -37.91 -2.41 -16.70
CA LEU A 322 -38.26 -1.54 -15.59
C LEU A 322 -39.75 -1.23 -15.68
N THR A 323 -40.55 -1.89 -14.85
CA THR A 323 -42.01 -1.67 -14.84
C THR A 323 -42.39 -0.97 -13.57
N ALA A 324 -42.72 0.28 -13.63
CA ALA A 324 -43.52 0.96 -12.63
C ALA A 324 -43.31 2.47 -12.52
N ASN A 325 -44.17 3.06 -11.74
CA ASN A 325 -44.07 4.46 -11.28
C ASN A 325 -43.20 4.52 -10.01
N THR A 326 -41.90 4.24 -10.18
CA THR A 326 -40.93 4.33 -9.09
C THR A 326 -40.24 5.68 -9.17
N ASP A 327 -40.08 6.34 -8.03
CA ASP A 327 -39.36 7.61 -7.94
C ASP A 327 -37.90 7.33 -7.57
N PHE A 328 -36.99 7.71 -8.44
CA PHE A 328 -35.57 7.74 -8.18
C PHE A 328 -35.13 9.19 -7.90
N VAL A 329 -34.89 9.51 -6.65
CA VAL A 329 -34.71 10.90 -6.22
C VAL A 329 -33.27 11.07 -5.76
N GLY A 330 -32.53 11.96 -6.41
CA GLY A 330 -31.16 12.29 -6.03
C GLY A 330 -31.07 12.77 -4.56
N TRP A 331 -30.00 12.41 -3.88
CA TRP A 331 -29.87 12.65 -2.44
C TRP A 331 -29.93 14.13 -2.03
N SER A 332 -29.37 15.03 -2.84
CA SER A 332 -29.34 16.48 -2.56
C SER A 332 -30.72 17.12 -2.42
N VAL A 333 -31.74 16.48 -2.94
CA VAL A 333 -33.11 16.95 -2.85
C VAL A 333 -33.63 16.85 -1.40
N ASN A 334 -33.02 16.05 -0.54
CA ASN A 334 -33.47 15.74 0.81
C ASN A 334 -32.61 16.26 1.96
N SER A 335 -31.70 17.18 1.72
CA SER A 335 -30.95 17.93 2.75
C SER A 335 -30.13 17.14 3.81
N GLY A 336 -29.83 15.87 3.60
CA GLY A 336 -28.88 15.12 4.43
C GLY A 336 -27.44 15.33 4.00
N THR A 337 -26.47 14.97 4.85
CA THR A 337 -25.03 15.06 4.51
C THR A 337 -24.63 14.17 3.34
N GLY A 338 -25.45 13.17 3.02
CA GLY A 338 -25.21 12.24 1.91
C GLY A 338 -23.97 11.35 2.09
N THR A 339 -23.41 11.28 3.28
CA THR A 339 -22.20 10.49 3.54
C THR A 339 -22.57 9.15 4.13
N ILE A 340 -22.14 8.09 3.45
CA ILE A 340 -22.22 6.71 3.95
C ILE A 340 -20.82 6.28 4.38
N THR A 341 -20.70 5.74 5.59
CA THR A 341 -19.46 5.11 6.06
C THR A 341 -19.36 3.71 5.46
N LEU A 342 -18.27 3.47 4.74
CA LEU A 342 -17.92 2.19 4.15
C LEU A 342 -16.87 1.46 5.02
N PRO A 343 -16.64 0.16 4.80
CA PRO A 343 -15.52 -0.53 5.42
C PRO A 343 -14.22 0.24 5.21
N PRO A 344 -13.41 0.41 6.27
CA PRO A 344 -12.18 1.20 6.19
C PRO A 344 -11.17 0.58 5.24
N ILE A 345 -10.38 1.43 4.58
CA ILE A 345 -9.27 0.99 3.74
C ILE A 345 -8.10 0.62 4.65
N THR A 346 -7.69 -0.62 4.60
CA THR A 346 -6.52 -1.11 5.34
C THR A 346 -5.38 -1.34 4.38
N THR A 347 -4.31 -0.56 4.55
CA THR A 347 -3.07 -0.71 3.79
C THR A 347 -2.00 -1.29 4.69
N THR A 348 -1.44 -2.41 4.29
CA THR A 348 -0.34 -3.05 5.00
C THR A 348 0.94 -2.83 4.23
N THR A 349 1.89 -2.12 4.82
CA THR A 349 3.21 -1.89 4.26
C THR A 349 4.22 -2.66 5.09
N THR A 350 4.99 -3.53 4.44
CA THR A 350 6.09 -4.25 5.07
C THR A 350 7.40 -3.55 4.71
N ALA A 351 8.08 -3.00 5.70
CA ALA A 351 9.41 -2.43 5.54
C ALA A 351 10.46 -3.37 6.14
N GLN A 352 11.59 -3.51 5.45
CA GLN A 352 12.74 -4.19 6.03
C GLN A 352 13.41 -3.30 7.07
N THR A 353 13.80 -3.90 8.18
CA THR A 353 14.53 -3.23 9.26
C THR A 353 15.86 -3.91 9.47
N PHE A 354 16.82 -3.12 9.95
CA PHE A 354 18.17 -3.57 10.20
C PHE A 354 18.55 -3.21 11.62
N ALA A 355 19.06 -4.16 12.36
CA ALA A 355 19.62 -3.94 13.67
C ALA A 355 21.08 -4.42 13.71
N LYS A 356 22.00 -3.53 14.09
CA LYS A 356 23.37 -3.92 14.42
C LYS A 356 23.33 -4.83 15.64
N LEU A 357 23.95 -6.01 15.54
CA LEU A 357 24.06 -6.88 16.69
C LEU A 357 25.15 -6.33 17.62
N ALA A 358 24.80 -6.15 18.89
CA ALA A 358 25.74 -5.71 19.89
C ALA A 358 26.93 -6.67 20.01
N ALA A 359 28.10 -6.12 20.32
CA ALA A 359 29.37 -6.88 20.45
C ALA A 359 29.78 -7.71 19.21
N SER A 360 29.19 -7.42 18.04
CA SER A 360 29.56 -8.08 16.79
C SER A 360 30.60 -7.32 15.97
N TRP A 361 30.98 -6.15 16.42
CA TRP A 361 32.06 -5.34 15.84
C TRP A 361 33.41 -5.99 16.14
N ARG A 362 34.21 -6.24 15.11
CA ARG A 362 35.56 -6.79 15.24
C ARG A 362 36.51 -6.07 14.30
N ASP A 363 37.61 -5.60 14.89
CA ASP A 363 38.76 -5.03 14.18
C ASP A 363 39.80 -6.11 14.04
N PHE A 364 40.41 -6.27 12.86
CA PHE A 364 41.46 -7.25 12.55
C PHE A 364 42.57 -6.58 11.77
#